data_cde436c1679773df292f89e807862b58
#
_entry.id   cde436c1679773df292f89e807862b58
#
_cell.length_a   1.000
_cell.length_b   1.000
_cell.length_c   1.000
_cell.angle_alpha   90.00
_cell.angle_beta   90.00
_cell.angle_gamma   90.00
#
_symmetry.space_group_name_H-M   'P 1'
#
loop_
_entity.id
_entity.type
_entity.pdbx_description
1 polymer ?
#
loop_
_entity_poly.entity_id
_entity_poly.type
_entity_poly.pdbx_seq_one_letter_code
_entity_poly.pdbx_strand_id
1 'polypeptide(L)'
;MRKLSYLLLIGLFTISLSVLGQEAKNNNAFSVSIKDFGGAIYELENNYAGFPILADNPIKYKEYSELKIKLYNKIRKGKIEGYDAVGELYGWFGDSHLRTGLAEHNKYRKIRKEHVSSSEGMDEYNPMPIAQKVSQETFLIRFTSCSGDPSLEWINESIKAYKESQCKYLIIDIRGNGGGQDSFYKPFLKLLYDTEYVSKGVELRNSVDNINYLKTQVERLPWLQDIITNAENSTEPFIRLVDDFSIKYDTICPYPIKAAIIIDSNVASSAEQMLLDIKGCSSRTTIYGKGNTLGCLDYSNIRRADLKGSKITTWVPMTRSCRLPENGIDKTGIAPDVRMSIQLPKILTDNI
;
A
#
# COMPACT_ATOMS: atom_id res chain seq x y z
N MET A 1 16.09 -41.66 57.22
CA MET A 1 15.43 -42.20 56.01
C MET A 1 14.06 -41.54 55.67
N ARG A 2 13.30 -40.97 56.60
CA ARG A 2 11.99 -40.33 56.27
C ARG A 2 12.06 -38.94 55.61
N LYS A 3 13.14 -38.17 55.75
CA LYS A 3 13.28 -36.85 55.12
C LYS A 3 13.66 -36.88 53.62
N LEU A 4 14.29 -37.96 53.14
CA LEU A 4 14.67 -38.11 51.72
C LEU A 4 13.44 -38.44 50.84
N SER A 5 12.45 -39.18 51.38
CA SER A 5 11.22 -39.54 50.65
C SER A 5 10.29 -38.36 50.39
N TYR A 6 10.27 -37.37 51.30
CA TYR A 6 9.46 -36.15 51.10
C TYR A 6 10.01 -35.19 50.02
N LEU A 7 11.34 -35.09 49.94
CA LEU A 7 11.99 -34.26 48.91
C LEU A 7 11.84 -34.86 47.49
N LEU A 8 11.85 -36.22 47.37
CA LEU A 8 11.58 -36.89 46.09
C LEU A 8 10.12 -36.75 45.64
N LEU A 9 9.15 -36.79 46.56
CA LEU A 9 7.73 -36.59 46.21
C LEU A 9 7.43 -35.17 45.79
N ILE A 10 8.02 -34.14 46.43
CA ILE A 10 7.84 -32.76 46.07
C ILE A 10 8.49 -32.45 44.71
N GLY A 11 9.68 -33.03 44.45
CA GLY A 11 10.36 -32.91 43.15
C GLY A 11 9.57 -33.55 41.99
N LEU A 12 8.97 -34.70 42.19
CA LEU A 12 8.13 -35.37 41.18
C LEU A 12 6.82 -34.62 40.92
N PHE A 13 6.22 -34.01 41.95
CA PHE A 13 4.98 -33.23 41.81
C PHE A 13 5.23 -31.91 41.09
N THR A 14 6.35 -31.22 41.33
CA THR A 14 6.73 -30.01 40.64
C THR A 14 7.12 -30.25 39.17
N ILE A 15 7.77 -31.37 38.88
CA ILE A 15 8.09 -31.76 37.49
C ILE A 15 6.80 -32.10 36.72
N SER A 16 5.85 -32.83 37.31
CA SER A 16 4.57 -33.15 36.66
C SER A 16 3.71 -31.90 36.40
N LEU A 17 3.66 -30.97 37.36
CA LEU A 17 2.95 -29.69 37.19
C LEU A 17 3.60 -28.79 36.13
N SER A 18 4.94 -28.77 36.04
CA SER A 18 5.65 -28.03 35.00
C SER A 18 5.43 -28.61 33.60
N VAL A 19 5.41 -29.93 33.45
CA VAL A 19 5.14 -30.62 32.18
C VAL A 19 3.69 -30.39 31.75
N LEU A 20 2.72 -30.56 32.65
CA LEU A 20 1.29 -30.25 32.36
C LEU A 20 1.07 -28.79 32.03
N GLY A 21 1.76 -27.89 32.72
CA GLY A 21 1.70 -26.45 32.42
C GLY A 21 2.34 -26.09 31.06
N GLN A 22 3.39 -26.82 30.67
CA GLN A 22 4.05 -26.64 29.39
C GLN A 22 3.23 -27.22 28.22
N GLU A 23 2.60 -28.40 28.43
CA GLU A 23 1.66 -28.96 27.46
C GLU A 23 0.41 -28.09 27.30
N ALA A 24 -0.14 -27.55 28.36
CA ALA A 24 -1.28 -26.63 28.30
C ALA A 24 -0.91 -25.31 27.60
N LYS A 25 0.26 -24.74 27.85
CA LYS A 25 0.79 -23.57 27.13
C LYS A 25 1.04 -23.87 25.65
N ASN A 26 1.62 -25.02 25.33
CA ASN A 26 1.85 -25.43 23.96
C ASN A 26 0.54 -25.62 23.17
N ASN A 27 -0.47 -26.23 23.80
CA ASN A 27 -1.79 -26.40 23.20
C ASN A 27 -2.49 -25.06 22.97
N ASN A 28 -2.36 -24.10 23.89
CA ASN A 28 -2.91 -22.76 23.72
C ASN A 28 -2.20 -21.98 22.62
N ALA A 29 -0.87 -21.97 22.59
CA ALA A 29 -0.07 -21.32 21.54
C ALA A 29 -0.37 -21.91 20.16
N PHE A 30 -0.49 -23.23 20.06
CA PHE A 30 -0.89 -23.90 18.82
C PHE A 30 -2.30 -23.49 18.39
N SER A 31 -3.27 -23.45 19.31
CA SER A 31 -4.64 -23.00 19.02
C SER A 31 -4.69 -21.56 18.53
N VAL A 32 -3.93 -20.65 19.15
CA VAL A 32 -3.79 -19.26 18.70
C VAL A 32 -3.21 -19.20 17.28
N SER A 33 -2.10 -19.91 17.05
CA SER A 33 -1.42 -19.94 15.76
C SER A 33 -2.31 -20.46 14.62
N ILE A 34 -3.12 -21.49 14.88
CA ILE A 34 -4.06 -22.05 13.88
C ILE A 34 -5.19 -21.07 13.58
N LYS A 35 -5.71 -20.36 14.61
CA LYS A 35 -6.74 -19.32 14.41
C LYS A 35 -6.22 -18.16 13.55
N ASP A 36 -4.99 -17.73 13.78
CA ASP A 36 -4.37 -16.65 12.99
C ASP A 36 -4.16 -17.08 11.54
N PHE A 37 -3.54 -18.23 11.34
CA PHE A 37 -3.24 -18.70 9.99
C PHE A 37 -4.51 -19.02 9.19
N GLY A 38 -5.50 -19.68 9.80
CA GLY A 38 -6.80 -19.96 9.18
C GLY A 38 -7.58 -18.68 8.87
N GLY A 39 -7.55 -17.70 9.77
CA GLY A 39 -8.16 -16.38 9.55
C GLY A 39 -7.51 -15.64 8.38
N ALA A 40 -6.18 -15.67 8.27
CA ALA A 40 -5.46 -15.04 7.17
C ALA A 40 -5.75 -15.71 5.82
N ILE A 41 -5.85 -17.04 5.78
CA ILE A 41 -6.27 -17.77 4.56
C ILE A 41 -7.69 -17.36 4.16
N TYR A 42 -8.61 -17.28 5.13
CA TYR A 42 -9.97 -16.82 4.86
C TYR A 42 -10.00 -15.41 4.25
N GLU A 43 -9.23 -14.46 4.83
CA GLU A 43 -9.12 -13.09 4.29
C GLU A 43 -8.58 -13.07 2.86
N LEU A 44 -7.56 -13.87 2.57
CA LEU A 44 -7.01 -13.99 1.22
C LEU A 44 -8.02 -14.53 0.22
N GLU A 45 -8.61 -15.67 0.52
CA GLU A 45 -9.43 -16.41 -0.43
C GLU A 45 -10.79 -15.76 -0.68
N ASN A 46 -11.36 -15.06 0.33
CA ASN A 46 -12.70 -14.47 0.22
C ASN A 46 -12.66 -12.95 -0.01
N ASN A 47 -11.73 -12.23 0.58
CA ASN A 47 -11.80 -10.77 0.69
C ASN A 47 -10.75 -10.02 -0.12
N TYR A 48 -9.56 -10.62 -0.31
CA TYR A 48 -8.48 -9.98 -1.06
C TYR A 48 -8.78 -9.93 -2.56
N ALA A 49 -8.74 -8.72 -3.14
CA ALA A 49 -9.08 -8.50 -4.54
C ALA A 49 -8.10 -9.12 -5.54
N GLY A 50 -6.87 -9.42 -5.12
CA GLY A 50 -5.85 -10.06 -5.96
C GLY A 50 -5.95 -11.59 -6.01
N PHE A 51 -6.75 -12.21 -5.15
CA PHE A 51 -6.82 -13.67 -5.07
C PHE A 51 -7.43 -14.35 -6.32
N PRO A 52 -8.52 -13.84 -6.92
CA PRO A 52 -9.13 -14.50 -8.10
C PRO A 52 -8.16 -14.65 -9.27
N ILE A 53 -7.37 -13.63 -9.59
CA ILE A 53 -6.38 -13.72 -10.68
C ILE A 53 -5.32 -14.81 -10.39
N LEU A 54 -4.96 -14.98 -9.13
CA LEU A 54 -4.08 -16.07 -8.72
C LEU A 54 -4.78 -17.42 -8.85
N ALA A 55 -6.02 -17.52 -8.41
CA ALA A 55 -6.79 -18.77 -8.45
C ALA A 55 -7.04 -19.26 -9.89
N ASP A 56 -7.18 -18.33 -10.83
CA ASP A 56 -7.36 -18.62 -12.25
C ASP A 56 -6.05 -19.08 -12.94
N ASN A 57 -4.91 -18.98 -12.26
CA ASN A 57 -3.62 -19.48 -12.74
C ASN A 57 -3.26 -20.79 -12.06
N PRO A 58 -3.37 -21.96 -12.72
CA PRO A 58 -3.16 -23.27 -12.09
C PRO A 58 -1.77 -23.45 -11.47
N ILE A 59 -0.73 -22.86 -12.08
CA ILE A 59 0.64 -22.93 -11.59
C ILE A 59 0.77 -22.14 -10.30
N LYS A 60 0.29 -20.90 -10.30
CA LYS A 60 0.32 -20.02 -9.11
C LYS A 60 -0.55 -20.54 -7.99
N TYR A 61 -1.71 -21.09 -8.30
CA TYR A 61 -2.57 -21.71 -7.30
C TYR A 61 -1.94 -22.95 -6.66
N LYS A 62 -1.21 -23.75 -7.44
CA LYS A 62 -0.42 -24.88 -6.92
C LYS A 62 0.69 -24.40 -5.97
N GLU A 63 1.49 -23.41 -6.39
CA GLU A 63 2.53 -22.80 -5.55
C GLU A 63 1.96 -22.28 -4.21
N TYR A 64 0.83 -21.58 -4.28
CA TYR A 64 0.11 -21.09 -3.10
C TYR A 64 -0.34 -22.23 -2.18
N SER A 65 -0.90 -23.30 -2.75
CA SER A 65 -1.36 -24.46 -1.99
C SER A 65 -0.21 -25.19 -1.29
N GLU A 66 0.91 -25.36 -1.99
CA GLU A 66 2.13 -25.95 -1.42
C GLU A 66 2.69 -25.08 -0.29
N LEU A 67 2.66 -23.74 -0.44
CA LEU A 67 3.08 -22.81 0.61
C LEU A 67 2.19 -22.94 1.85
N LYS A 68 0.86 -22.98 1.68
CA LYS A 68 -0.08 -23.19 2.79
C LYS A 68 0.24 -24.46 3.59
N ILE A 69 0.44 -25.57 2.88
CA ILE A 69 0.78 -26.87 3.51
C ILE A 69 2.11 -26.77 4.25
N LYS A 70 3.13 -26.17 3.65
CA LYS A 70 4.45 -25.97 4.25
C LYS A 70 4.36 -25.16 5.54
N LEU A 71 3.64 -24.03 5.53
CA LEU A 71 3.48 -23.15 6.68
C LEU A 71 2.68 -23.84 7.79
N TYR A 72 1.57 -24.49 7.45
CA TYR A 72 0.80 -25.30 8.40
C TYR A 72 1.68 -26.35 9.11
N ASN A 73 2.52 -27.07 8.36
CA ASN A 73 3.43 -28.06 8.92
C ASN A 73 4.52 -27.45 9.82
N LYS A 74 4.98 -26.20 9.52
CA LYS A 74 5.89 -25.47 10.41
C LYS A 74 5.20 -25.13 11.75
N ILE A 75 3.94 -24.63 11.69
CA ILE A 75 3.13 -24.32 12.88
C ILE A 75 2.92 -25.57 13.70
N ARG A 76 2.48 -26.68 13.09
CA ARG A 76 2.24 -27.95 13.78
C ARG A 76 3.47 -28.50 14.50
N LYS A 77 4.67 -28.23 13.97
CA LYS A 77 5.94 -28.64 14.57
C LYS A 77 6.51 -27.61 15.56
N GLY A 78 5.77 -26.54 15.87
CA GLY A 78 6.24 -25.46 16.75
C GLY A 78 7.45 -24.69 16.21
N LYS A 79 7.66 -24.69 14.87
CA LYS A 79 8.82 -24.05 14.23
C LYS A 79 8.57 -22.59 13.85
N ILE A 80 7.33 -22.14 13.87
CA ILE A 80 6.91 -20.78 13.55
C ILE A 80 5.60 -20.50 14.27
N GLU A 81 5.42 -19.29 14.75
CA GLU A 81 4.16 -18.80 15.28
C GLU A 81 3.16 -18.51 14.16
N GLY A 82 1.85 -18.52 14.49
CA GLY A 82 0.81 -18.31 13.47
C GLY A 82 0.90 -16.98 12.79
N TYR A 83 1.15 -15.91 13.54
CA TYR A 83 1.28 -14.55 12.97
C TYR A 83 2.51 -14.39 12.07
N ASP A 84 3.63 -15.06 12.38
CA ASP A 84 4.81 -15.08 11.50
C ASP A 84 4.53 -15.86 10.21
N ALA A 85 3.77 -16.97 10.30
CA ALA A 85 3.32 -17.70 9.12
C ALA A 85 2.42 -16.83 8.23
N VAL A 86 1.56 -15.98 8.84
CA VAL A 86 0.78 -14.99 8.11
C VAL A 86 1.67 -13.98 7.40
N GLY A 87 2.72 -13.48 8.08
CA GLY A 87 3.69 -12.57 7.47
C GLY A 87 4.38 -13.20 6.25
N GLU A 88 4.84 -14.48 6.37
CA GLU A 88 5.47 -15.23 5.28
C GLU A 88 4.47 -15.47 4.13
N LEU A 89 3.20 -15.79 4.45
CA LEU A 89 2.13 -16.01 3.47
C LEU A 89 1.78 -14.74 2.69
N TYR A 90 1.53 -13.62 3.38
CA TYR A 90 1.19 -12.35 2.74
C TYR A 90 2.36 -11.81 1.89
N GLY A 91 3.58 -11.92 2.42
CA GLY A 91 4.79 -11.52 1.68
C GLY A 91 5.00 -12.29 0.37
N TRP A 92 4.50 -13.52 0.27
CA TRP A 92 4.61 -14.32 -0.96
C TRP A 92 3.83 -13.69 -2.13
N PHE A 93 2.69 -13.01 -1.87
CA PHE A 93 1.91 -12.32 -2.90
C PHE A 93 2.70 -11.16 -3.52
N GLY A 94 3.55 -10.50 -2.75
CA GLY A 94 4.35 -9.36 -3.18
C GLY A 94 3.53 -8.10 -3.44
N ASP A 95 2.31 -8.03 -2.90
CA ASP A 95 1.48 -6.83 -2.85
C ASP A 95 1.83 -6.05 -1.59
N SER A 96 2.26 -4.80 -1.75
CA SER A 96 2.69 -3.97 -0.62
C SER A 96 1.54 -3.44 0.24
N HIS A 97 0.31 -3.46 -0.26
CA HIS A 97 -0.88 -3.16 0.53
C HIS A 97 -1.33 -4.34 1.38
N LEU A 98 -1.05 -5.58 0.95
CA LEU A 98 -1.37 -6.80 1.70
C LEU A 98 -0.29 -7.07 2.75
N ARG A 99 -0.56 -6.80 4.02
CA ARG A 99 0.45 -6.83 5.08
C ARG A 99 -0.11 -7.04 6.47
N THR A 100 0.77 -7.39 7.41
CA THR A 100 0.50 -7.35 8.85
C THR A 100 0.99 -6.04 9.46
N GLY A 101 0.50 -5.69 10.66
CA GLY A 101 0.92 -4.51 11.42
C GLY A 101 2.26 -4.66 12.14
N LEU A 102 2.93 -5.80 12.02
CA LEU A 102 4.22 -6.03 12.66
C LEU A 102 5.35 -5.54 11.76
N ALA A 103 6.17 -4.60 12.25
CA ALA A 103 7.32 -4.06 11.52
C ALA A 103 8.32 -5.16 11.13
N GLU A 104 8.52 -6.16 11.99
CA GLU A 104 9.39 -7.32 11.73
C GLU A 104 8.96 -8.16 10.53
N HIS A 105 7.67 -8.09 10.12
CA HIS A 105 7.18 -8.76 8.93
C HIS A 105 7.56 -8.07 7.61
N ASN A 106 8.12 -6.86 7.66
CA ASN A 106 8.65 -6.19 6.47
C ASN A 106 9.73 -7.03 5.78
N LYS A 107 10.46 -7.88 6.52
CA LYS A 107 11.42 -8.85 5.96
C LYS A 107 10.80 -9.84 4.95
N TYR A 108 9.51 -10.13 5.07
CA TYR A 108 8.79 -11.03 4.15
C TYR A 108 8.28 -10.31 2.90
N ARG A 109 8.19 -8.99 2.95
CA ARG A 109 7.79 -8.20 1.79
C ARG A 109 8.90 -8.31 0.74
N LYS A 110 8.56 -8.85 -0.43
CA LYS A 110 9.49 -8.92 -1.57
C LYS A 110 9.60 -7.54 -2.25
N ILE A 111 9.92 -6.52 -1.47
CA ILE A 111 10.34 -5.24 -2.00
C ILE A 111 11.62 -5.51 -2.78
N ARG A 112 11.70 -5.08 -4.04
CA ARG A 112 12.90 -5.32 -4.85
C ARG A 112 14.12 -4.80 -4.12
N LYS A 113 15.16 -5.65 -3.97
CA LYS A 113 16.42 -5.24 -3.32
C LYS A 113 17.07 -4.03 -3.98
N GLU A 114 16.83 -3.83 -5.27
CA GLU A 114 17.27 -2.66 -6.03
C GLU A 114 16.68 -1.34 -5.49
N HIS A 115 15.49 -1.39 -4.86
CA HIS A 115 14.89 -0.24 -4.20
C HIS A 115 15.43 -0.02 -2.79
N VAL A 116 15.88 -1.08 -2.11
CA VAL A 116 16.45 -0.99 -0.76
C VAL A 116 17.88 -0.44 -0.80
N SER A 117 18.66 -0.74 -1.84
CA SER A 117 20.02 -0.19 -1.98
C SER A 117 20.05 1.30 -2.31
N SER A 118 18.92 1.89 -2.76
CA SER A 118 18.80 3.34 -2.91
C SER A 118 18.41 4.04 -1.61
N SER A 119 18.11 3.30 -0.55
CA SER A 119 17.81 3.83 0.78
C SER A 119 19.05 4.18 1.61
N GLU A 120 20.26 3.91 1.14
CA GLU A 120 21.46 4.51 1.72
C GLU A 120 21.33 6.03 1.66
N GLY A 121 21.05 6.66 2.80
CA GLY A 121 20.77 8.07 2.96
C GLY A 121 19.29 8.45 3.03
N MET A 122 18.34 7.51 2.88
CA MET A 122 16.90 7.82 2.99
C MET A 122 16.41 7.83 4.44
N ASP A 123 17.03 7.09 5.35
CA ASP A 123 16.74 7.19 6.79
C ASP A 123 17.06 8.59 7.34
N GLU A 124 17.92 9.35 6.64
CA GLU A 124 18.22 10.75 6.93
C GLU A 124 17.40 11.75 6.11
N TYR A 125 16.67 11.30 5.07
CA TYR A 125 15.88 12.16 4.21
C TYR A 125 14.43 12.24 4.72
N ASN A 126 14.17 13.26 5.53
CA ASN A 126 12.83 13.64 5.96
C ASN A 126 12.49 15.02 5.40
N PRO A 127 12.10 15.12 4.12
CA PRO A 127 11.85 16.40 3.47
C PRO A 127 10.59 17.04 4.02
N MET A 128 10.69 18.31 4.41
CA MET A 128 9.53 19.12 4.75
C MET A 128 8.80 19.58 3.48
N PRO A 129 7.47 19.79 3.53
CA PRO A 129 6.74 20.44 2.46
C PRO A 129 7.33 21.83 2.16
N ILE A 130 7.53 22.13 0.89
CA ILE A 130 8.10 23.42 0.42
C ILE A 130 7.29 23.93 -0.77
N ALA A 131 7.03 25.24 -0.80
CA ALA A 131 6.45 25.95 -1.95
C ALA A 131 7.15 27.29 -2.11
N GLN A 132 8.11 27.41 -3.04
CA GLN A 132 8.90 28.63 -3.23
C GLN A 132 9.54 28.74 -4.60
N LYS A 133 9.94 29.97 -4.97
CA LYS A 133 10.82 30.21 -6.12
C LYS A 133 12.22 29.67 -5.83
N VAL A 134 12.77 28.92 -6.77
CA VAL A 134 14.16 28.42 -6.72
C VAL A 134 15.06 29.13 -7.74
N SER A 135 14.45 29.85 -8.71
CA SER A 135 15.14 30.76 -9.63
C SER A 135 14.16 31.83 -10.11
N GLN A 136 14.61 32.73 -11.00
CA GLN A 136 13.72 33.74 -11.58
C GLN A 136 12.54 33.15 -12.33
N GLU A 137 12.69 32.00 -12.95
CA GLU A 137 11.68 31.36 -13.81
C GLU A 137 11.16 30.02 -13.30
N THR A 138 11.69 29.50 -12.19
CA THR A 138 11.35 28.16 -11.68
C THR A 138 10.80 28.23 -10.26
N PHE A 139 9.69 27.53 -10.05
CA PHE A 139 9.06 27.35 -8.75
C PHE A 139 9.14 25.86 -8.33
N LEU A 140 9.34 25.59 -7.04
CA LEU A 140 9.34 24.27 -6.46
C LEU A 140 8.13 24.09 -5.55
N ILE A 141 7.40 23.00 -5.75
CA ILE A 141 6.42 22.48 -4.78
C ILE A 141 6.85 21.08 -4.41
N ARG A 142 7.11 20.85 -3.12
CA ARG A 142 7.33 19.50 -2.58
C ARG A 142 6.19 19.15 -1.65
N PHE A 143 5.57 17.97 -1.91
CA PHE A 143 4.63 17.40 -0.97
C PHE A 143 4.90 15.90 -0.82
N THR A 144 5.05 15.47 0.43
CA THR A 144 5.59 14.17 0.79
C THR A 144 4.53 13.16 1.21
N SER A 145 3.25 13.56 1.16
CA SER A 145 2.13 12.72 1.54
C SER A 145 0.82 13.18 0.90
N CYS A 146 -0.05 12.25 0.62
CA CYS A 146 -1.46 12.46 0.28
C CYS A 146 -2.39 12.09 1.46
N SER A 147 -1.88 12.16 2.72
CA SER A 147 -2.61 11.71 3.91
C SER A 147 -2.88 12.81 4.95
N GLY A 148 -2.79 14.09 4.56
CA GLY A 148 -3.17 15.23 5.39
C GLY A 148 -2.00 16.07 5.94
N ASP A 149 -0.77 15.65 5.76
CA ASP A 149 0.42 16.46 6.03
C ASP A 149 1.38 16.37 4.82
N PRO A 150 1.48 17.43 3.99
CA PRO A 150 0.75 18.70 4.11
C PRO A 150 -0.77 18.58 3.85
N SER A 151 -1.54 19.57 4.33
CA SER A 151 -2.99 19.61 4.12
C SER A 151 -3.37 19.89 2.66
N LEU A 152 -4.60 19.56 2.28
CA LEU A 152 -5.12 19.92 0.95
C LEU A 152 -5.20 21.45 0.74
N GLU A 153 -5.47 22.20 1.80
CA GLU A 153 -5.44 23.66 1.78
C GLU A 153 -4.04 24.17 1.45
N TRP A 154 -3.01 23.66 2.12
CA TRP A 154 -1.62 24.00 1.83
C TRP A 154 -1.24 23.72 0.37
N ILE A 155 -1.71 22.60 -0.20
CA ILE A 155 -1.48 22.26 -1.62
C ILE A 155 -2.12 23.31 -2.52
N ASN A 156 -3.37 23.68 -2.25
CA ASN A 156 -4.09 24.71 -3.03
C ASN A 156 -3.41 26.08 -2.93
N GLU A 157 -2.96 26.46 -1.74
CA GLU A 157 -2.19 27.70 -1.53
C GLU A 157 -0.83 27.68 -2.25
N SER A 158 -0.15 26.52 -2.24
CA SER A 158 1.11 26.33 -2.96
C SER A 158 0.93 26.51 -4.48
N ILE A 159 -0.14 25.95 -5.04
CA ILE A 159 -0.48 26.14 -6.46
C ILE A 159 -0.84 27.60 -6.75
N LYS A 160 -1.56 28.27 -5.85
CA LYS A 160 -1.86 29.69 -5.94
C LYS A 160 -0.57 30.52 -5.93
N ALA A 161 0.32 30.29 -4.98
CA ALA A 161 1.62 30.96 -4.90
C ALA A 161 2.46 30.75 -6.17
N TYR A 162 2.47 29.53 -6.72
CA TYR A 162 3.08 29.26 -8.02
C TYR A 162 2.50 30.17 -9.12
N LYS A 163 1.19 30.26 -9.26
CA LYS A 163 0.53 31.10 -10.28
C LYS A 163 0.86 32.59 -10.11
N GLU A 164 0.86 33.08 -8.88
CA GLU A 164 1.22 34.45 -8.53
C GLU A 164 2.69 34.76 -8.79
N SER A 165 3.56 33.76 -8.71
CA SER A 165 5.00 33.89 -8.93
C SER A 165 5.37 34.21 -10.37
N GLN A 166 4.47 33.93 -11.33
CA GLN A 166 4.66 34.05 -12.80
C GLN A 166 5.86 33.20 -13.31
N CYS A 167 6.30 32.20 -12.55
CA CYS A 167 7.36 31.29 -13.00
C CYS A 167 6.87 30.45 -14.18
N LYS A 168 7.75 30.30 -15.18
CA LYS A 168 7.45 29.54 -16.41
C LYS A 168 7.56 28.02 -16.20
N TYR A 169 8.39 27.61 -15.23
CA TYR A 169 8.70 26.21 -14.96
C TYR A 169 8.27 25.83 -13.54
N LEU A 170 7.84 24.57 -13.41
CA LEU A 170 7.44 24.01 -12.13
C LEU A 170 8.19 22.71 -11.86
N ILE A 171 8.75 22.58 -10.66
CA ILE A 171 9.26 21.33 -10.13
C ILE A 171 8.27 20.84 -9.08
N ILE A 172 7.80 19.60 -9.22
CA ILE A 172 6.95 18.91 -8.25
C ILE A 172 7.77 17.76 -7.68
N ASP A 173 8.19 17.88 -6.43
CA ASP A 173 8.98 16.86 -5.74
C ASP A 173 8.06 16.02 -4.85
N ILE A 174 7.84 14.76 -5.25
CA ILE A 174 7.01 13.80 -4.51
C ILE A 174 7.82 12.64 -3.94
N ARG A 175 9.14 12.78 -3.83
CA ARG A 175 9.99 11.75 -3.21
C ARG A 175 9.51 11.47 -1.79
N GLY A 176 9.48 10.18 -1.42
CA GLY A 176 8.97 9.75 -0.13
C GLY A 176 7.44 9.70 0.00
N ASN A 177 6.68 10.17 -0.99
CA ASN A 177 5.23 10.19 -0.94
C ASN A 177 4.63 8.79 -1.09
N GLY A 178 4.26 8.16 0.01
CA GLY A 178 3.64 6.84 0.06
C GLY A 178 2.16 6.80 -0.34
N GLY A 179 1.59 7.91 -0.84
CA GLY A 179 0.19 8.00 -1.24
C GLY A 179 -0.74 8.48 -0.13
N GLY A 180 -2.00 8.07 -0.22
CA GLY A 180 -3.10 8.47 0.67
C GLY A 180 -4.41 8.63 -0.08
N GLN A 181 -4.92 9.85 -0.23
CA GLN A 181 -6.16 10.17 -0.91
C GLN A 181 -5.91 10.93 -2.22
N ASP A 182 -6.61 10.56 -3.27
CA ASP A 182 -6.46 11.16 -4.62
C ASP A 182 -6.83 12.65 -4.66
N SER A 183 -7.68 13.10 -3.74
CA SER A 183 -8.03 14.52 -3.63
C SER A 183 -6.83 15.46 -3.48
N PHE A 184 -5.71 14.96 -2.93
CA PHE A 184 -4.50 15.76 -2.71
C PHE A 184 -3.73 16.07 -3.99
N TYR A 185 -3.76 15.20 -4.99
CA TYR A 185 -3.06 15.44 -6.24
C TYR A 185 -3.94 16.02 -7.35
N LYS A 186 -5.27 15.87 -7.27
CA LYS A 186 -6.20 16.39 -8.30
C LYS A 186 -6.00 17.85 -8.68
N PRO A 187 -5.67 18.78 -7.76
CA PRO A 187 -5.38 20.17 -8.15
C PRO A 187 -4.23 20.32 -9.14
N PHE A 188 -3.23 19.43 -9.10
CA PHE A 188 -2.12 19.41 -10.05
C PHE A 188 -2.55 18.97 -11.45
N LEU A 189 -3.53 18.07 -11.56
CA LEU A 189 -4.07 17.67 -12.87
C LEU A 189 -4.60 18.89 -13.64
N LYS A 190 -5.41 19.73 -12.99
CA LYS A 190 -5.94 20.96 -13.60
C LYS A 190 -4.83 21.93 -14.01
N LEU A 191 -3.76 22.00 -13.23
CA LEU A 191 -2.63 22.90 -13.51
C LEU A 191 -1.82 22.43 -14.72
N LEU A 192 -1.62 21.11 -14.84
CA LEU A 192 -0.72 20.50 -15.82
C LEU A 192 -1.43 20.03 -17.11
N TYR A 193 -2.75 19.98 -17.09
CA TYR A 193 -3.58 19.48 -18.18
C TYR A 193 -3.37 20.20 -19.50
N ASP A 194 -3.24 19.44 -20.58
CA ASP A 194 -3.28 19.91 -21.95
C ASP A 194 -3.91 18.92 -22.96
N THR A 195 -4.22 17.70 -22.50
CA THR A 195 -4.78 16.63 -23.34
C THR A 195 -5.83 15.85 -22.56
N GLU A 196 -6.97 15.55 -23.17
CA GLU A 196 -8.00 14.70 -22.56
C GLU A 196 -7.48 13.28 -22.35
N TYR A 197 -7.73 12.74 -21.15
CA TYR A 197 -7.31 11.39 -20.75
C TYR A 197 -8.40 10.69 -19.96
N VAL A 198 -8.56 9.39 -20.19
CA VAL A 198 -9.49 8.55 -19.41
C VAL A 198 -8.72 7.75 -18.37
N SER A 199 -8.86 8.16 -17.12
CA SER A 199 -8.33 7.42 -15.98
C SER A 199 -9.20 6.21 -15.69
N LYS A 200 -8.55 5.07 -15.42
CA LYS A 200 -9.24 3.81 -15.17
C LYS A 200 -9.77 3.72 -13.76
N GLY A 201 -10.99 3.24 -13.65
CA GLY A 201 -11.67 3.00 -12.39
C GLY A 201 -11.14 1.80 -11.61
N VAL A 202 -11.87 1.44 -10.57
CA VAL A 202 -11.56 0.31 -9.70
C VAL A 202 -12.81 -0.53 -9.43
N GLU A 203 -12.60 -1.84 -9.21
CA GLU A 203 -13.62 -2.80 -8.86
C GLU A 203 -13.40 -3.32 -7.45
N LEU A 204 -14.49 -3.39 -6.68
CA LEU A 204 -14.53 -3.97 -5.34
C LEU A 204 -14.70 -5.50 -5.43
N ARG A 205 -13.90 -6.26 -4.68
CA ARG A 205 -14.15 -7.67 -4.44
C ARG A 205 -15.48 -7.82 -3.68
N ASN A 206 -16.50 -8.40 -4.34
CA ASN A 206 -17.82 -8.61 -3.76
C ASN A 206 -17.78 -9.76 -2.75
N SER A 207 -17.60 -9.40 -1.48
CA SER A 207 -17.59 -10.34 -0.36
C SER A 207 -18.36 -9.77 0.82
N VAL A 208 -18.89 -10.64 1.68
CA VAL A 208 -19.66 -10.25 2.84
C VAL A 208 -18.89 -9.29 3.77
N ASP A 209 -17.61 -9.58 4.02
CA ASP A 209 -16.80 -8.76 4.94
C ASP A 209 -16.44 -7.41 4.33
N ASN A 210 -16.14 -7.36 3.02
CA ASN A 210 -15.87 -6.09 2.35
C ASN A 210 -17.11 -5.20 2.31
N ILE A 211 -18.28 -5.76 2.01
CA ILE A 211 -19.56 -5.03 2.04
C ILE A 211 -19.88 -4.54 3.46
N ASN A 212 -19.71 -5.39 4.47
CA ASN A 212 -19.93 -4.99 5.86
C ASN A 212 -18.97 -3.86 6.28
N TYR A 213 -17.73 -3.87 5.81
CA TYR A 213 -16.81 -2.76 6.04
C TYR A 213 -17.31 -1.48 5.36
N LEU A 214 -17.76 -1.53 4.09
CA LEU A 214 -18.32 -0.34 3.42
C LEU A 214 -19.52 0.24 4.18
N LYS A 215 -20.39 -0.59 4.74
CA LYS A 215 -21.51 -0.14 5.57
C LYS A 215 -21.06 0.73 6.73
N THR A 216 -19.91 0.44 7.33
CA THR A 216 -19.36 1.27 8.42
C THR A 216 -18.85 2.63 7.95
N GLN A 217 -18.69 2.84 6.64
CA GLN A 217 -18.18 4.08 6.05
C GLN A 217 -19.28 4.98 5.48
N VAL A 218 -20.53 4.51 5.40
CA VAL A 218 -21.65 5.23 4.74
C VAL A 218 -21.91 6.60 5.37
N GLU A 219 -21.83 6.72 6.69
CA GLU A 219 -22.02 8.02 7.35
C GLU A 219 -21.04 9.09 6.83
N ARG A 220 -19.78 8.70 6.61
CA ARG A 220 -18.73 9.59 6.09
C ARG A 220 -18.77 9.73 4.56
N LEU A 221 -19.21 8.68 3.86
CA LEU A 221 -19.20 8.55 2.40
C LEU A 221 -20.57 8.05 1.92
N PRO A 222 -21.62 8.90 1.91
CA PRO A 222 -22.99 8.48 1.61
C PRO A 222 -23.18 7.80 0.25
N TRP A 223 -22.35 8.16 -0.75
CA TRP A 223 -22.37 7.56 -2.09
C TRP A 223 -22.10 6.05 -2.10
N LEU A 224 -21.51 5.50 -1.04
CA LEU A 224 -21.29 4.06 -0.90
C LEU A 224 -22.60 3.26 -0.78
N GLN A 225 -23.70 3.90 -0.42
CA GLN A 225 -24.98 3.21 -0.25
C GLN A 225 -25.47 2.54 -1.55
N ASP A 226 -25.31 3.21 -2.68
CA ASP A 226 -25.70 2.67 -3.99
C ASP A 226 -24.81 1.48 -4.38
N ILE A 227 -23.50 1.58 -4.10
CA ILE A 227 -22.54 0.49 -4.33
C ILE A 227 -22.88 -0.74 -3.47
N ILE A 228 -23.18 -0.53 -2.19
CA ILE A 228 -23.58 -1.62 -1.27
C ILE A 228 -24.85 -2.28 -1.77
N THR A 229 -25.87 -1.52 -2.14
CA THR A 229 -27.13 -2.06 -2.67
C THR A 229 -26.92 -2.88 -3.94
N ASN A 230 -26.10 -2.40 -4.85
CA ASN A 230 -25.74 -3.14 -6.06
C ASN A 230 -24.99 -4.45 -5.72
N ALA A 231 -24.02 -4.39 -4.81
CA ALA A 231 -23.23 -5.54 -4.38
C ALA A 231 -24.08 -6.63 -3.72
N GLU A 232 -25.02 -6.26 -2.87
CA GLU A 232 -25.92 -7.19 -2.18
C GLU A 232 -26.91 -7.90 -3.13
N ASN A 233 -27.25 -7.26 -4.25
CA ASN A 233 -28.14 -7.81 -5.26
C ASN A 233 -27.42 -8.52 -6.41
N SER A 234 -26.08 -8.55 -6.39
CA SER A 234 -25.27 -9.13 -7.46
C SER A 234 -24.58 -10.42 -7.02
N THR A 235 -24.49 -11.37 -7.93
CA THR A 235 -23.69 -12.60 -7.78
C THR A 235 -22.29 -12.46 -8.40
N GLU A 236 -22.01 -11.32 -9.05
CA GLU A 236 -20.72 -11.08 -9.66
C GLU A 236 -19.60 -11.00 -8.62
N PRO A 237 -18.42 -11.60 -8.89
CA PRO A 237 -17.32 -11.61 -7.95
C PRO A 237 -16.69 -10.22 -7.73
N PHE A 238 -16.94 -9.26 -8.63
CA PHE A 238 -16.50 -7.88 -8.54
C PHE A 238 -17.61 -6.92 -8.92
N ILE A 239 -17.68 -5.80 -8.21
CA ILE A 239 -18.61 -4.70 -8.45
C ILE A 239 -17.82 -3.43 -8.75
N ARG A 240 -18.25 -2.66 -9.74
CA ARG A 240 -17.66 -1.36 -10.02
C ARG A 240 -17.81 -0.46 -8.81
N LEU A 241 -16.68 -0.03 -8.21
CA LEU A 241 -16.64 0.92 -7.09
C LEU A 241 -16.49 2.36 -7.59
N VAL A 242 -15.61 2.55 -8.57
CA VAL A 242 -15.39 3.83 -9.25
C VAL A 242 -15.31 3.55 -10.74
N ASP A 243 -16.10 4.27 -11.53
CA ASP A 243 -16.07 4.17 -12.99
C ASP A 243 -14.82 4.81 -13.59
N ASP A 244 -14.52 4.45 -14.83
CA ASP A 244 -13.55 5.18 -15.63
C ASP A 244 -14.02 6.65 -15.74
N PHE A 245 -13.11 7.60 -15.57
CA PHE A 245 -13.47 9.01 -15.61
C PHE A 245 -12.55 9.81 -16.53
N SER A 246 -13.15 10.78 -17.23
CA SER A 246 -12.40 11.66 -18.13
C SER A 246 -11.77 12.79 -17.33
N ILE A 247 -10.46 12.96 -17.46
CA ILE A 247 -9.71 14.13 -17.05
C ILE A 247 -9.79 15.11 -18.22
N LYS A 248 -10.70 16.07 -18.10
CA LYS A 248 -10.99 17.08 -19.09
C LYS A 248 -11.32 18.40 -18.40
N TYR A 249 -10.70 19.48 -18.86
CA TYR A 249 -10.94 20.82 -18.35
C TYR A 249 -11.19 21.77 -19.53
N ASP A 250 -12.09 22.71 -19.37
CA ASP A 250 -12.47 23.68 -20.43
C ASP A 250 -11.34 24.64 -20.79
N THR A 251 -10.37 24.79 -19.90
CA THR A 251 -9.27 25.75 -20.09
C THR A 251 -7.92 25.06 -19.79
N ILE A 252 -6.94 25.35 -20.64
CA ILE A 252 -5.54 24.95 -20.43
C ILE A 252 -4.82 26.11 -19.74
N CYS A 253 -4.18 25.85 -18.61
CA CYS A 253 -3.34 26.84 -17.95
C CYS A 253 -2.15 27.21 -18.84
N PRO A 254 -1.83 28.50 -19.05
CA PRO A 254 -0.71 28.92 -19.89
C PRO A 254 0.65 28.52 -19.27
N TYR A 255 0.70 28.35 -17.97
CA TYR A 255 1.86 27.93 -17.21
C TYR A 255 1.53 26.73 -16.31
N PRO A 256 2.52 25.84 -16.04
CA PRO A 256 3.91 25.86 -16.50
C PRO A 256 4.03 25.55 -18.01
N ILE A 257 5.04 26.14 -18.65
CA ILE A 257 5.42 25.77 -20.03
C ILE A 257 5.98 24.33 -20.02
N LYS A 258 6.76 24.01 -18.98
CA LYS A 258 7.24 22.65 -18.66
C LYS A 258 7.23 22.41 -17.16
N ALA A 259 6.96 21.16 -16.78
CA ALA A 259 7.03 20.71 -15.41
C ALA A 259 7.93 19.48 -15.28
N ALA A 260 8.68 19.41 -14.19
CA ALA A 260 9.44 18.24 -13.80
C ALA A 260 8.78 17.61 -12.56
N ILE A 261 8.57 16.28 -12.56
CA ILE A 261 8.17 15.55 -11.36
C ILE A 261 9.34 14.71 -10.90
N ILE A 262 9.73 14.85 -9.63
CA ILE A 262 10.85 14.11 -9.06
C ILE A 262 10.30 12.96 -8.22
N ILE A 263 10.74 11.75 -8.51
CA ILE A 263 10.29 10.51 -7.85
C ILE A 263 11.44 9.74 -7.22
N ASP A 264 11.09 8.86 -6.30
CA ASP A 264 11.95 7.82 -5.76
C ASP A 264 11.19 6.49 -5.58
N SER A 265 11.87 5.47 -5.04
CA SER A 265 11.31 4.14 -4.81
C SER A 265 10.29 4.06 -3.67
N ASN A 266 10.03 5.14 -2.93
CA ASN A 266 8.99 5.20 -1.90
C ASN A 266 7.69 5.83 -2.39
N VAL A 267 7.70 6.41 -3.59
CA VAL A 267 6.47 6.90 -4.22
C VAL A 267 5.53 5.73 -4.46
N ALA A 268 4.31 5.80 -3.92
CA ALA A 268 3.37 4.67 -3.91
C ALA A 268 1.90 5.12 -3.96
N SER A 269 1.01 4.20 -4.32
CA SER A 269 -0.44 4.34 -4.18
C SER A 269 -0.98 5.59 -4.89
N SER A 270 -1.73 6.47 -4.23
CA SER A 270 -2.27 7.70 -4.84
C SER A 270 -1.20 8.58 -5.50
N ALA A 271 0.05 8.57 -5.03
CA ALA A 271 1.14 9.27 -5.69
C ALA A 271 1.54 8.61 -7.02
N GLU A 272 1.40 7.29 -7.14
CA GLU A 272 1.56 6.57 -8.42
C GLU A 272 0.36 6.84 -9.35
N GLN A 273 -0.87 6.91 -8.80
CA GLN A 273 -2.05 7.28 -9.60
C GLN A 273 -1.88 8.70 -10.18
N MET A 274 -1.37 9.65 -9.39
CA MET A 274 -1.01 10.99 -9.89
C MET A 274 -0.09 10.92 -11.11
N LEU A 275 0.94 10.08 -11.07
CA LEU A 275 1.89 9.95 -12.18
C LEU A 275 1.23 9.38 -13.43
N LEU A 276 0.38 8.35 -13.29
CA LEU A 276 -0.38 7.78 -14.41
C LEU A 276 -1.32 8.80 -15.05
N ASP A 277 -2.06 9.52 -14.22
CA ASP A 277 -3.02 10.53 -14.68
C ASP A 277 -2.29 11.69 -15.37
N ILE A 278 -1.18 12.18 -14.81
CA ILE A 278 -0.38 13.26 -15.41
C ILE A 278 0.26 12.79 -16.72
N LYS A 279 0.83 11.59 -16.79
CA LYS A 279 1.37 11.05 -18.04
C LYS A 279 0.33 10.95 -19.14
N GLY A 280 -0.92 10.69 -18.76
CA GLY A 280 -2.04 10.64 -19.70
C GLY A 280 -2.57 12.01 -20.13
N CYS A 281 -2.60 13.00 -19.22
CA CYS A 281 -3.27 14.29 -19.46
C CYS A 281 -2.33 15.48 -19.69
N SER A 282 -1.00 15.27 -19.71
CA SER A 282 -0.03 16.37 -19.87
C SER A 282 1.16 16.00 -20.73
N SER A 283 1.33 16.68 -21.85
CA SER A 283 2.52 16.59 -22.70
C SER A 283 3.69 17.47 -22.21
N ARG A 284 3.42 18.31 -21.22
CA ARG A 284 4.38 19.30 -20.67
C ARG A 284 5.21 18.77 -19.52
N THR A 285 4.91 17.55 -19.06
CA THR A 285 5.49 17.00 -17.85
C THR A 285 6.53 15.91 -18.17
N THR A 286 7.66 15.97 -17.48
CA THR A 286 8.70 14.94 -17.54
C THR A 286 8.99 14.42 -16.14
N ILE A 287 9.03 13.10 -15.98
CA ILE A 287 9.30 12.43 -14.70
C ILE A 287 10.79 12.11 -14.60
N TYR A 288 11.40 12.55 -13.52
CA TYR A 288 12.82 12.33 -13.21
C TYR A 288 12.97 11.46 -11.96
N GLY A 289 13.90 10.52 -11.98
CA GLY A 289 14.18 9.68 -10.81
C GLY A 289 15.40 8.79 -11.00
N LYS A 290 15.95 8.28 -9.91
CA LYS A 290 17.04 7.31 -9.92
C LYS A 290 16.53 5.93 -10.34
N GLY A 291 15.32 5.58 -9.92
CA GLY A 291 14.67 4.29 -10.17
C GLY A 291 13.16 4.44 -10.30
N ASN A 292 12.49 3.31 -10.46
CA ASN A 292 11.04 3.26 -10.54
C ASN A 292 10.42 3.55 -9.16
N THR A 293 9.15 3.94 -9.15
CA THR A 293 8.31 4.00 -7.94
C THR A 293 8.15 2.61 -7.30
N LEU A 294 7.46 2.53 -6.16
CA LEU A 294 7.31 1.28 -5.39
C LEU A 294 6.58 0.19 -6.18
N GLY A 295 5.56 0.54 -6.94
CA GLY A 295 4.65 -0.44 -7.57
C GLY A 295 3.67 -1.02 -6.54
N CYS A 296 2.78 -0.17 -6.03
CA CYS A 296 1.82 -0.50 -4.99
C CYS A 296 0.53 0.30 -5.24
N LEU A 297 -0.24 -0.07 -6.27
CA LEU A 297 -1.45 0.64 -6.67
C LEU A 297 -2.55 -0.26 -7.21
N ASP A 298 -2.20 -1.39 -7.86
CA ASP A 298 -3.18 -2.19 -8.60
C ASP A 298 -4.22 -2.84 -7.70
N TYR A 299 -3.85 -3.16 -6.45
CA TYR A 299 -4.76 -3.59 -5.40
C TYR A 299 -4.75 -2.56 -4.28
N SER A 300 -5.92 -1.98 -3.95
CA SER A 300 -6.01 -0.82 -3.07
C SER A 300 -7.28 -0.82 -2.19
N ASN A 301 -7.63 0.34 -1.62
CA ASN A 301 -8.76 0.49 -0.69
C ASN A 301 -8.71 -0.57 0.42
N ILE A 302 -7.66 -0.48 1.23
CA ILE A 302 -7.32 -1.48 2.24
C ILE A 302 -8.31 -1.46 3.41
N ARG A 303 -8.77 -2.66 3.78
CA ARG A 303 -9.54 -2.91 5.00
C ARG A 303 -8.64 -3.44 6.10
N ARG A 304 -8.84 -2.95 7.30
CA ARG A 304 -8.24 -3.53 8.49
C ARG A 304 -9.00 -4.81 8.88
N ALA A 305 -8.27 -5.88 9.17
CA ALA A 305 -8.77 -7.11 9.73
C ALA A 305 -7.82 -7.60 10.83
N ASP A 306 -8.35 -7.91 12.02
CA ASP A 306 -7.53 -8.41 13.11
C ASP A 306 -7.51 -9.94 13.12
N LEU A 307 -6.34 -10.52 13.27
CA LEU A 307 -6.17 -11.97 13.41
C LEU A 307 -6.93 -12.47 14.65
N LYS A 308 -7.68 -13.56 14.51
CA LYS A 308 -8.60 -14.04 15.56
C LYS A 308 -7.89 -14.63 16.78
N GLY A 309 -6.63 -15.04 16.65
CA GLY A 309 -5.82 -15.61 17.74
C GLY A 309 -5.05 -14.53 18.50
N SER A 310 -4.07 -13.90 17.85
CA SER A 310 -3.16 -12.93 18.45
C SER A 310 -3.70 -11.50 18.52
N LYS A 311 -4.79 -11.21 17.78
CA LYS A 311 -5.33 -9.84 17.60
C LYS A 311 -4.40 -8.89 16.85
N ILE A 312 -3.40 -9.42 16.17
CA ILE A 312 -2.51 -8.62 15.32
C ILE A 312 -3.31 -8.12 14.13
N THR A 313 -3.21 -6.82 13.88
CA THR A 313 -3.87 -6.16 12.74
C THR A 313 -3.23 -6.62 11.43
N THR A 314 -4.08 -6.88 10.45
CA THR A 314 -3.69 -7.06 9.04
C THR A 314 -4.40 -6.03 8.17
N TRP A 315 -3.83 -5.74 7.01
CA TRP A 315 -4.43 -4.90 5.98
C TRP A 315 -4.64 -5.71 4.71
N VAL A 316 -5.88 -5.71 4.22
CA VAL A 316 -6.33 -6.51 3.07
C VAL A 316 -6.91 -5.58 2.01
N PRO A 317 -6.30 -5.50 0.81
CA PRO A 317 -6.85 -4.74 -0.30
C PRO A 317 -8.19 -5.29 -0.77
N MET A 318 -9.21 -4.45 -0.81
CA MET A 318 -10.56 -4.82 -1.22
C MET A 318 -10.82 -4.62 -2.72
N THR A 319 -10.01 -3.79 -3.38
CA THR A 319 -10.25 -3.40 -4.77
C THR A 319 -9.10 -3.76 -5.68
N ARG A 320 -9.43 -3.95 -6.96
CA ARG A 320 -8.47 -4.05 -8.06
C ARG A 320 -8.66 -2.93 -9.06
N SER A 321 -7.58 -2.49 -9.69
CA SER A 321 -7.64 -1.54 -10.78
C SER A 321 -8.20 -2.16 -12.06
N CYS A 322 -9.01 -1.41 -12.80
CA CYS A 322 -9.48 -1.79 -14.13
C CYS A 322 -8.40 -1.70 -15.22
N ARG A 323 -7.15 -1.35 -14.86
CA ARG A 323 -5.98 -1.48 -15.74
C ARG A 323 -5.52 -2.93 -15.88
N LEU A 324 -5.87 -3.78 -14.92
CA LEU A 324 -5.49 -5.19 -14.93
C LEU A 324 -6.27 -6.00 -15.96
N PRO A 325 -5.66 -7.05 -16.53
CA PRO A 325 -4.28 -7.52 -16.26
C PRO A 325 -3.18 -6.83 -17.07
N GLU A 326 -3.49 -6.07 -18.14
CA GLU A 326 -2.55 -5.67 -19.18
C GLU A 326 -1.60 -4.54 -18.73
N ASN A 327 -2.11 -3.59 -17.93
CA ASN A 327 -1.42 -2.36 -17.59
C ASN A 327 -1.18 -2.21 -16.07
N GLY A 328 -0.93 -3.34 -15.40
CA GLY A 328 -0.59 -3.35 -13.99
C GLY A 328 0.80 -2.78 -13.72
N ILE A 329 0.96 -2.12 -12.57
CA ILE A 329 2.24 -1.55 -12.13
C ILE A 329 2.77 -2.16 -10.84
N ASP A 330 1.99 -2.95 -10.14
CA ASP A 330 2.44 -3.60 -8.91
C ASP A 330 3.71 -4.42 -9.16
N LYS A 331 4.66 -4.36 -8.21
CA LYS A 331 6.00 -4.96 -8.27
C LYS A 331 6.95 -4.35 -9.32
N THR A 332 6.47 -3.61 -10.31
CA THR A 332 7.32 -2.98 -11.34
C THR A 332 7.52 -1.49 -11.07
N GLY A 333 6.51 -0.83 -10.54
CA GLY A 333 6.46 0.61 -10.38
C GLY A 333 6.44 1.35 -11.72
N ILE A 334 6.36 2.67 -11.64
CA ILE A 334 6.41 3.58 -12.77
C ILE A 334 7.86 4.00 -12.98
N ALA A 335 8.37 3.77 -14.18
CA ALA A 335 9.71 4.21 -14.55
C ALA A 335 9.75 5.74 -14.75
N PRO A 336 10.82 6.43 -14.32
CA PRO A 336 11.03 7.81 -14.72
C PRO A 336 11.29 7.90 -16.24
N ASP A 337 10.89 9.01 -16.84
CA ASP A 337 11.19 9.30 -18.26
C ASP A 337 12.70 9.59 -18.44
N VAL A 338 13.29 10.23 -17.43
CA VAL A 338 14.73 10.51 -17.37
C VAL A 338 15.33 9.89 -16.11
N ARG A 339 16.21 8.91 -16.30
CA ARG A 339 16.98 8.33 -15.18
C ARG A 339 18.13 9.24 -14.81
N MET A 340 18.17 9.61 -13.52
CA MET A 340 19.24 10.44 -12.98
C MET A 340 20.38 9.57 -12.46
N SER A 341 21.61 9.88 -12.84
CA SER A 341 22.81 9.17 -12.36
C SER A 341 23.23 9.57 -10.94
N ILE A 342 22.82 10.75 -10.53
CA ILE A 342 23.10 11.32 -9.19
C ILE A 342 21.81 11.45 -8.42
N GLN A 343 21.91 11.15 -7.12
CA GLN A 343 20.86 11.53 -6.18
C GLN A 343 20.79 13.06 -6.15
N LEU A 344 19.61 13.64 -6.33
CA LEU A 344 19.46 15.07 -6.15
C LEU A 344 19.94 15.44 -4.75
N PRO A 345 20.87 16.40 -4.63
CA PRO A 345 21.44 16.72 -3.33
C PRO A 345 20.35 17.16 -2.37
N LYS A 346 20.49 16.77 -1.12
CA LYS A 346 19.69 17.20 0.01
C LYS A 346 19.57 18.74 0.08
N ILE A 347 20.64 19.42 -0.36
CA ILE A 347 20.82 20.88 -0.38
C ILE A 347 19.79 21.62 -1.26
N LEU A 348 19.33 21.05 -2.36
CA LEU A 348 18.25 21.66 -3.17
C LEU A 348 16.89 21.68 -2.45
N THR A 349 16.82 21.05 -1.29
CA THR A 349 15.59 20.85 -0.55
C THR A 349 15.55 21.59 0.78
N ASP A 350 16.70 21.89 1.37
CA ASP A 350 16.76 22.39 2.76
C ASP A 350 17.35 23.79 2.92
N ASN A 351 17.96 24.35 1.86
CA ASN A 351 18.72 25.61 1.95
C ASN A 351 18.51 26.59 0.77
N ILE A 352 17.38 26.51 0.11
CA ILE A 352 17.05 27.52 -0.92
C ILE A 352 16.01 28.46 -0.37
#